data_371ed82acf9d14acf1faa59385d56720
#
_entry.id   371ed82acf9d14acf1faa59385d56720
#
_cell.length_a   1.000
_cell.length_b   1.000
_cell.length_c   1.000
_cell.angle_alpha   90.00
_cell.angle_beta   90.00
_cell.angle_gamma   90.00
#
_symmetry.space_group_name_H-M   'P 1'
#
loop_
_entity.id
_entity.type
_entity.pdbx_description
1 polymer ?
#
loop_
_entity_poly.entity_id
_entity_poly.type
_entity_poly.pdbx_seq_one_letter_code
_entity_poly.pdbx_strand_id
1 'polypeptide(L)'
;MRRFLFFMLALGNIQAFAQSQAEKDKIRELELQRQMDHTRRITMQIDSAVRLSEEGQYEAADARFRAIFKSIRSVPSDLTYHFGRNSFLMGKYRQSVDWLNKYIQLKGTQGQYSEAAMEWLAKAENELLKEHEKEAKRAAEVLSGDYYIDCGPTGKVVCPTCKGSAVIVKKNYFGEVYKTCPACHKLGYLSCDDYNKLLKGKLTLEAN
;
A
#
# COMPACT_ATOMS: atom_id res chain seq x y z
N MET A 1 -27.18 0.97 72.42
CA MET A 1 -27.22 1.92 71.28
C MET A 1 -25.96 1.92 70.45
N ARG A 2 -24.74 1.78 70.98
CA ARG A 2 -23.47 1.89 70.21
C ARG A 2 -23.23 0.73 69.22
N ARG A 3 -23.72 -0.48 69.45
CA ARG A 3 -23.63 -1.65 68.57
C ARG A 3 -24.54 -1.60 67.34
N PHE A 4 -25.69 -0.91 67.44
CA PHE A 4 -26.64 -0.74 66.32
C PHE A 4 -26.15 0.27 65.29
N LEU A 5 -25.41 1.31 65.66
CA LEU A 5 -24.85 2.31 64.78
C LEU A 5 -23.72 1.71 63.87
N PHE A 6 -22.90 0.80 64.39
CA PHE A 6 -21.86 0.12 63.60
C PHE A 6 -22.45 -0.82 62.54
N PHE A 7 -23.60 -1.46 62.82
CA PHE A 7 -24.26 -2.35 61.86
C PHE A 7 -24.89 -1.57 60.69
N MET A 8 -25.45 -0.42 60.94
CA MET A 8 -26.05 0.47 59.90
C MET A 8 -24.97 1.08 59.01
N LEU A 9 -23.80 1.46 59.55
CA LEU A 9 -22.67 1.97 58.75
C LEU A 9 -22.04 0.87 57.89
N ALA A 10 -21.99 -0.39 58.34
CA ALA A 10 -21.47 -1.51 57.55
C ALA A 10 -22.40 -1.86 56.36
N LEU A 11 -23.73 -1.84 56.59
CA LEU A 11 -24.70 -2.08 55.51
C LEU A 11 -24.71 -1.00 54.44
N GLY A 12 -24.52 0.27 54.79
CA GLY A 12 -24.40 1.39 53.83
C GLY A 12 -23.18 1.25 52.91
N ASN A 13 -22.03 0.79 53.43
CA ASN A 13 -20.83 0.57 52.65
C ASN A 13 -20.96 -0.61 51.67
N ILE A 14 -21.68 -1.66 52.04
CA ILE A 14 -21.93 -2.82 51.15
C ILE A 14 -22.83 -2.42 49.97
N GLN A 15 -23.86 -1.63 50.22
CA GLN A 15 -24.76 -1.15 49.16
C GLN A 15 -24.05 -0.21 48.18
N ALA A 16 -23.22 0.72 48.64
CA ALA A 16 -22.45 1.61 47.80
C ALA A 16 -21.45 0.85 46.94
N PHE A 17 -20.79 -0.19 47.47
CA PHE A 17 -19.87 -1.05 46.72
C PHE A 17 -20.60 -1.87 45.64
N ALA A 18 -21.76 -2.46 45.96
CA ALA A 18 -22.57 -3.21 45.00
C ALA A 18 -23.09 -2.33 43.87
N GLN A 19 -23.52 -1.08 44.13
CA GLN A 19 -23.90 -0.12 43.10
C GLN A 19 -22.75 0.25 42.19
N SER A 20 -21.54 0.48 42.75
CA SER A 20 -20.33 0.76 41.96
C SER A 20 -19.91 -0.41 41.03
N GLN A 21 -20.10 -1.66 41.48
CA GLN A 21 -19.84 -2.83 40.65
C GLN A 21 -20.86 -2.98 39.51
N ALA A 22 -22.13 -2.83 39.79
CA ALA A 22 -23.21 -2.88 38.80
C ALA A 22 -23.03 -1.80 37.70
N GLU A 23 -22.58 -0.60 38.08
CA GLU A 23 -22.27 0.47 37.11
C GLU A 23 -21.07 0.12 36.22
N LYS A 24 -19.99 -0.44 36.79
CA LYS A 24 -18.82 -0.90 36.01
C LYS A 24 -19.19 -2.02 35.06
N ASP A 25 -20.02 -2.97 35.49
CA ASP A 25 -20.46 -4.08 34.64
C ASP A 25 -21.32 -3.58 33.48
N LYS A 26 -22.18 -2.60 33.70
CA LYS A 26 -22.98 -1.95 32.67
C LYS A 26 -22.12 -1.18 31.67
N ILE A 27 -21.10 -0.47 32.14
CA ILE A 27 -20.12 0.20 31.23
C ILE A 27 -19.41 -0.82 30.37
N ARG A 28 -18.93 -1.92 30.97
CA ARG A 28 -18.25 -3.01 30.23
C ARG A 28 -19.18 -3.63 29.18
N GLU A 29 -20.43 -3.88 29.52
CA GLU A 29 -21.41 -4.42 28.58
C GLU A 29 -21.64 -3.46 27.40
N LEU A 30 -21.79 -2.17 27.65
CA LEU A 30 -21.95 -1.14 26.63
C LEU A 30 -20.69 -1.04 25.72
N GLU A 31 -19.51 -1.15 26.28
CA GLU A 31 -18.26 -1.16 25.51
C GLU A 31 -18.16 -2.40 24.62
N LEU A 32 -18.48 -3.57 25.15
CA LEU A 32 -18.51 -4.82 24.40
C LEU A 32 -19.52 -4.73 23.23
N GLN A 33 -20.71 -4.19 23.50
CA GLN A 33 -21.73 -4.01 22.47
C GLN A 33 -21.25 -3.06 21.37
N ARG A 34 -20.62 -1.94 21.71
CA ARG A 34 -20.02 -1.02 20.75
C ARG A 34 -18.95 -1.68 19.90
N GLN A 35 -18.12 -2.52 20.50
CA GLN A 35 -17.08 -3.28 19.77
C GLN A 35 -17.71 -4.29 18.80
N MET A 36 -18.74 -5.01 19.23
CA MET A 36 -19.47 -5.94 18.34
C MET A 36 -20.14 -5.22 17.19
N ASP A 37 -20.81 -4.10 17.43
CA ASP A 37 -21.44 -3.28 16.39
C ASP A 37 -20.43 -2.71 15.41
N HIS A 38 -19.27 -2.29 15.91
CA HIS A 38 -18.17 -1.82 15.06
C HIS A 38 -17.66 -2.94 14.17
N THR A 39 -17.36 -4.12 14.74
CA THR A 39 -16.90 -5.29 14.00
C THR A 39 -17.92 -5.69 12.94
N ARG A 40 -19.19 -5.78 13.30
CA ARG A 40 -20.27 -6.11 12.35
C ARG A 40 -20.34 -5.14 11.17
N ARG A 41 -20.19 -3.83 11.42
CA ARG A 41 -20.17 -2.83 10.35
C ARG A 41 -18.98 -3.03 9.41
N ILE A 42 -17.80 -3.31 9.94
CA ILE A 42 -16.60 -3.58 9.12
C ILE A 42 -16.81 -4.85 8.27
N THR A 43 -17.33 -5.93 8.87
CA THR A 43 -17.64 -7.16 8.13
C THR A 43 -18.60 -6.89 6.97
N MET A 44 -19.69 -6.17 7.20
CA MET A 44 -20.66 -5.81 6.14
C MET A 44 -20.03 -4.99 5.02
N GLN A 45 -19.07 -4.09 5.34
CA GLN A 45 -18.34 -3.33 4.33
C GLN A 45 -17.39 -4.21 3.51
N ILE A 46 -16.72 -5.17 4.16
CA ILE A 46 -15.88 -6.17 3.49
C ILE A 46 -16.73 -7.02 2.54
N ASP A 47 -17.86 -7.56 3.01
CA ASP A 47 -18.78 -8.36 2.21
C ASP A 47 -19.29 -7.59 0.97
N SER A 48 -19.60 -6.30 1.16
CA SER A 48 -19.98 -5.43 0.04
C SER A 48 -18.86 -5.27 -1.00
N ALA A 49 -17.60 -5.13 -0.56
CA ALA A 49 -16.46 -5.02 -1.45
C ALA A 49 -16.15 -6.37 -2.14
N VAL A 50 -16.30 -7.48 -1.43
CA VAL A 50 -16.16 -8.84 -1.98
C VAL A 50 -17.16 -9.08 -3.08
N ARG A 51 -18.43 -8.74 -2.85
CA ARG A 51 -19.48 -8.87 -3.87
C ARG A 51 -19.16 -8.09 -5.14
N LEU A 52 -18.70 -6.84 -5.02
CA LEU A 52 -18.26 -6.05 -6.19
C LEU A 52 -17.14 -6.76 -6.96
N SER A 53 -16.17 -7.35 -6.24
CA SER A 53 -15.09 -8.13 -6.86
C SER A 53 -15.62 -9.39 -7.57
N GLU A 54 -16.62 -10.06 -7.02
CA GLU A 54 -17.24 -11.25 -7.61
C GLU A 54 -18.08 -10.91 -8.85
N GLU A 55 -18.69 -9.72 -8.87
CA GLU A 55 -19.40 -9.16 -10.01
C GLU A 55 -18.46 -8.62 -11.12
N GLY A 56 -17.13 -8.73 -10.95
CA GLY A 56 -16.13 -8.24 -11.91
C GLY A 56 -15.89 -6.74 -11.83
N GLN A 57 -16.44 -6.04 -10.84
CA GLN A 57 -16.27 -4.60 -10.62
C GLN A 57 -15.02 -4.33 -9.76
N TYR A 58 -13.85 -4.73 -10.26
CA TYR A 58 -12.61 -4.79 -9.47
C TYR A 58 -12.15 -3.43 -8.98
N GLU A 59 -12.30 -2.36 -9.78
CA GLU A 59 -11.93 -0.99 -9.42
C GLU A 59 -12.83 -0.44 -8.31
N ALA A 60 -14.14 -0.72 -8.38
CA ALA A 60 -15.09 -0.34 -7.36
C ALA A 60 -14.82 -1.09 -6.04
N ALA A 61 -14.49 -2.38 -6.13
CA ALA A 61 -14.06 -3.19 -5.00
C ALA A 61 -12.77 -2.63 -4.37
N ASP A 62 -11.75 -2.31 -5.17
CA ASP A 62 -10.48 -1.71 -4.71
C ASP A 62 -10.73 -0.40 -3.95
N ALA A 63 -11.58 0.49 -4.50
CA ALA A 63 -11.94 1.74 -3.84
C ALA A 63 -12.61 1.49 -2.47
N ARG A 64 -13.51 0.50 -2.39
CA ARG A 64 -14.16 0.10 -1.13
C ARG A 64 -13.16 -0.48 -0.12
N PHE A 65 -12.31 -1.41 -0.53
CA PHE A 65 -11.26 -1.96 0.34
C PHE A 65 -10.35 -0.86 0.89
N ARG A 66 -9.90 0.09 0.05
CA ARG A 66 -9.08 1.22 0.50
C ARG A 66 -9.82 2.14 1.48
N ALA A 67 -11.12 2.34 1.30
CA ALA A 67 -11.93 3.12 2.24
C ALA A 67 -12.01 2.44 3.61
N ILE A 68 -12.16 1.10 3.63
CA ILE A 68 -12.16 0.32 4.87
C ILE A 68 -10.82 0.47 5.59
N PHE A 69 -9.68 0.30 4.89
CA PHE A 69 -8.34 0.47 5.49
C PHE A 69 -8.14 1.83 6.15
N LYS A 70 -8.70 2.90 5.58
CA LYS A 70 -8.62 4.25 6.18
C LYS A 70 -9.46 4.41 7.43
N SER A 71 -10.50 3.60 7.59
CA SER A 71 -11.48 3.70 8.70
C SER A 71 -11.15 2.83 9.91
N ILE A 72 -10.22 1.87 9.77
CA ILE A 72 -9.92 0.88 10.81
C ILE A 72 -8.52 1.09 11.41
N ARG A 73 -8.36 0.75 12.69
CA ARG A 73 -7.06 0.76 13.38
C ARG A 73 -6.37 -0.60 13.33
N SER A 74 -7.14 -1.67 13.32
CA SER A 74 -6.65 -3.04 13.23
C SER A 74 -7.23 -3.69 11.98
N VAL A 75 -6.38 -4.30 11.18
CA VAL A 75 -6.73 -4.89 9.88
C VAL A 75 -7.20 -6.32 10.09
N PRO A 76 -8.49 -6.65 9.79
CA PRO A 76 -8.95 -8.04 9.77
C PRO A 76 -8.18 -8.85 8.73
N SER A 77 -7.81 -10.08 9.08
CA SER A 77 -7.06 -10.96 8.17
C SER A 77 -7.80 -11.20 6.85
N ASP A 78 -9.11 -11.40 6.92
CA ASP A 78 -9.92 -11.69 5.74
C ASP A 78 -9.92 -10.53 4.73
N LEU A 79 -9.87 -9.29 5.23
CA LEU A 79 -9.70 -8.11 4.39
C LEU A 79 -8.39 -8.19 3.58
N THR A 80 -7.30 -8.68 4.17
CA THR A 80 -6.01 -8.80 3.47
C THR A 80 -6.08 -9.84 2.36
N TYR A 81 -6.76 -10.96 2.58
CA TYR A 81 -6.99 -11.97 1.55
C TYR A 81 -7.81 -11.43 0.37
N HIS A 82 -8.99 -10.87 0.65
CA HIS A 82 -9.88 -10.39 -0.40
C HIS A 82 -9.28 -9.25 -1.20
N PHE A 83 -8.57 -8.35 -0.54
CA PHE A 83 -7.87 -7.26 -1.23
C PHE A 83 -6.69 -7.76 -2.07
N GLY A 84 -5.94 -8.75 -1.57
CA GLY A 84 -4.88 -9.41 -2.33
C GLY A 84 -5.40 -10.09 -3.59
N ARG A 85 -6.49 -10.87 -3.48
CA ARG A 85 -7.16 -11.51 -4.61
C ARG A 85 -7.68 -10.47 -5.62
N ASN A 86 -8.36 -9.42 -5.15
CA ASN A 86 -8.85 -8.35 -6.03
C ASN A 86 -7.70 -7.62 -6.75
N SER A 87 -6.58 -7.41 -6.07
CA SER A 87 -5.38 -6.83 -6.67
C SER A 87 -4.84 -7.67 -7.82
N PHE A 88 -4.83 -9.00 -7.67
CA PHE A 88 -4.47 -9.92 -8.75
C PHE A 88 -5.38 -9.74 -9.97
N LEU A 89 -6.70 -9.73 -9.75
CA LEU A 89 -7.70 -9.59 -10.81
C LEU A 89 -7.62 -8.25 -11.55
N MET A 90 -7.03 -7.24 -10.91
CA MET A 90 -6.71 -5.94 -11.51
C MET A 90 -5.34 -5.90 -12.21
N GLY A 91 -4.58 -6.99 -12.26
CA GLY A 91 -3.21 -7.01 -12.77
C GLY A 91 -2.18 -6.31 -11.87
N LYS A 92 -2.53 -5.98 -10.63
CA LYS A 92 -1.62 -5.35 -9.64
C LYS A 92 -0.86 -6.42 -8.87
N TYR A 93 0.00 -7.16 -9.56
CA TYR A 93 0.60 -8.39 -9.03
C TYR A 93 1.49 -8.16 -7.80
N ARG A 94 2.29 -7.10 -7.78
CA ARG A 94 3.11 -6.74 -6.60
C ARG A 94 2.22 -6.49 -5.36
N GLN A 95 1.17 -5.70 -5.52
CA GLN A 95 0.21 -5.43 -4.44
C GLN A 95 -0.50 -6.71 -3.98
N SER A 96 -0.83 -7.62 -4.91
CA SER A 96 -1.41 -8.92 -4.60
C SER A 96 -0.48 -9.77 -3.73
N VAL A 97 0.79 -9.89 -4.12
CA VAL A 97 1.83 -10.61 -3.36
C VAL A 97 1.93 -10.05 -1.93
N ASP A 98 2.00 -8.73 -1.78
CA ASP A 98 2.15 -8.10 -0.46
C ASP A 98 0.96 -8.42 0.47
N TRP A 99 -0.27 -8.33 -0.02
CA TRP A 99 -1.47 -8.55 0.80
C TRP A 99 -1.74 -10.04 1.08
N LEU A 100 -1.49 -10.94 0.13
CA LEU A 100 -1.63 -12.39 0.34
C LEU A 100 -0.57 -12.91 1.32
N ASN A 101 0.67 -12.45 1.22
CA ASN A 101 1.71 -12.72 2.20
C ASN A 101 1.31 -12.22 3.59
N LYS A 102 0.68 -11.04 3.67
CA LYS A 102 0.18 -10.50 4.94
C LYS A 102 -0.88 -11.40 5.55
N TYR A 103 -1.80 -11.93 4.74
CA TYR A 103 -2.78 -12.91 5.20
C TYR A 103 -2.10 -14.16 5.78
N ILE A 104 -1.14 -14.73 5.04
CA ILE A 104 -0.41 -15.94 5.45
C ILE A 104 0.38 -15.68 6.75
N GLN A 105 1.01 -14.51 6.89
CA GLN A 105 1.68 -14.12 8.13
C GLN A 105 0.74 -14.08 9.34
N LEU A 106 -0.51 -13.63 9.14
CA LEU A 106 -1.49 -13.49 10.22
C LEU A 106 -2.17 -14.81 10.59
N LYS A 107 -2.42 -15.69 9.62
CA LYS A 107 -3.22 -16.91 9.81
C LYS A 107 -2.43 -18.21 9.65
N GLY A 108 -1.25 -18.17 9.06
CA GLY A 108 -0.47 -19.37 8.76
C GLY A 108 -1.25 -20.32 7.85
N THR A 109 -1.18 -21.60 8.14
CA THR A 109 -1.91 -22.67 7.41
C THR A 109 -3.30 -22.96 7.97
N GLN A 110 -3.70 -22.33 9.07
CA GLN A 110 -4.95 -22.62 9.81
C GLN A 110 -6.09 -21.64 9.48
N GLY A 111 -5.86 -20.65 8.66
CA GLY A 111 -6.88 -19.67 8.28
C GLY A 111 -7.87 -20.25 7.26
N GLN A 112 -9.10 -19.75 7.29
CA GLN A 112 -10.18 -20.14 6.37
C GLN A 112 -9.78 -20.04 4.89
N TYR A 113 -8.95 -19.06 4.54
CA TYR A 113 -8.50 -18.81 3.16
C TYR A 113 -7.04 -19.17 2.93
N SER A 114 -6.37 -19.93 3.83
CA SER A 114 -4.92 -20.15 3.74
C SER A 114 -4.52 -20.92 2.48
N GLU A 115 -5.25 -21.96 2.11
CA GLU A 115 -5.01 -22.72 0.89
C GLU A 115 -5.22 -21.84 -0.36
N ALA A 116 -6.36 -21.16 -0.45
CA ALA A 116 -6.66 -20.25 -1.54
C ALA A 116 -5.67 -19.07 -1.61
N ALA A 117 -5.21 -18.54 -0.45
CA ALA A 117 -4.23 -17.48 -0.41
C ALA A 117 -2.88 -17.91 -0.98
N MET A 118 -2.43 -19.13 -0.67
CA MET A 118 -1.19 -19.70 -1.25
C MET A 118 -1.32 -19.91 -2.76
N GLU A 119 -2.47 -20.39 -3.26
CA GLU A 119 -2.69 -20.52 -4.70
C GLU A 119 -2.66 -19.17 -5.43
N TRP A 120 -3.37 -18.16 -4.90
CA TRP A 120 -3.36 -16.82 -5.49
C TRP A 120 -1.99 -16.16 -5.40
N LEU A 121 -1.24 -16.39 -4.30
CA LEU A 121 0.11 -15.91 -4.14
C LEU A 121 1.03 -16.49 -5.22
N ALA A 122 1.02 -17.79 -5.41
CA ALA A 122 1.83 -18.45 -6.44
C ALA A 122 1.50 -17.94 -7.86
N LYS A 123 0.22 -17.70 -8.17
CA LYS A 123 -0.20 -17.08 -9.43
C LYS A 123 0.35 -15.64 -9.56
N ALA A 124 0.25 -14.85 -8.49
CA ALA A 124 0.70 -13.45 -8.49
C ALA A 124 2.22 -13.33 -8.65
N GLU A 125 2.98 -14.18 -7.96
CA GLU A 125 4.44 -14.24 -8.08
C GLU A 125 4.88 -14.64 -9.49
N ASN A 126 4.20 -15.58 -10.11
CA ASN A 126 4.49 -16.01 -11.47
C ASN A 126 4.24 -14.87 -12.50
N GLU A 127 3.11 -14.16 -12.38
CA GLU A 127 2.85 -13.02 -13.27
C GLU A 127 3.83 -11.86 -13.02
N LEU A 128 4.19 -11.59 -11.78
CA LEU A 128 5.20 -10.59 -11.42
C LEU A 128 6.58 -10.95 -11.99
N LEU A 129 6.95 -12.21 -11.95
CA LEU A 129 8.19 -12.70 -12.56
C LEU A 129 8.20 -12.46 -14.08
N LYS A 130 7.09 -12.77 -14.76
CA LYS A 130 6.97 -12.50 -16.22
C LYS A 130 7.06 -11.00 -16.55
N GLU A 131 6.51 -10.13 -15.69
CA GLU A 131 6.68 -8.67 -15.87
C GLU A 131 8.16 -8.26 -15.76
N HIS A 132 8.85 -8.73 -14.72
CA HIS A 132 10.27 -8.45 -14.54
C HIS A 132 11.14 -8.99 -15.69
N GLU A 133 10.83 -10.18 -16.22
CA GLU A 133 11.52 -10.73 -17.38
C GLU A 133 11.32 -9.86 -18.63
N LYS A 134 10.10 -9.38 -18.86
CA LYS A 134 9.82 -8.46 -19.99
C LYS A 134 10.57 -7.13 -19.83
N GLU A 135 10.60 -6.57 -18.63
CA GLU A 135 11.34 -5.35 -18.33
C GLU A 135 12.85 -5.56 -18.54
N ALA A 136 13.39 -6.68 -18.05
CA ALA A 136 14.80 -7.02 -18.22
C ALA A 136 15.18 -7.19 -19.70
N LYS A 137 14.33 -7.86 -20.50
CA LYS A 137 14.55 -7.99 -21.94
C LYS A 137 14.54 -6.64 -22.63
N ARG A 138 13.57 -5.76 -22.35
CA ARG A 138 13.54 -4.40 -22.90
C ARG A 138 14.78 -3.59 -22.53
N ALA A 139 15.20 -3.68 -21.26
CA ALA A 139 16.42 -3.01 -20.81
C ALA A 139 17.66 -3.54 -21.56
N ALA A 140 17.76 -4.87 -21.73
CA ALA A 140 18.85 -5.49 -22.48
C ALA A 140 18.87 -5.06 -23.97
N GLU A 141 17.71 -4.97 -24.61
CA GLU A 141 17.57 -4.47 -25.99
C GLU A 141 18.08 -3.03 -26.12
N VAL A 142 17.67 -2.15 -25.19
CA VAL A 142 18.15 -0.75 -25.15
C VAL A 142 19.67 -0.67 -24.95
N LEU A 143 20.22 -1.54 -24.09
CA LEU A 143 21.65 -1.56 -23.78
C LEU A 143 22.51 -2.24 -24.87
N SER A 144 21.93 -3.15 -25.68
CA SER A 144 22.67 -3.90 -26.72
C SER A 144 23.23 -3.03 -27.83
N GLY A 145 22.72 -1.81 -27.98
CA GLY A 145 23.17 -0.90 -29.03
C GLY A 145 22.33 -0.95 -30.30
N ASP A 146 21.53 -1.97 -30.48
CA ASP A 146 20.71 -2.18 -31.68
C ASP A 146 19.36 -1.48 -31.62
N TYR A 147 18.97 -1.06 -30.39
CA TYR A 147 17.71 -0.38 -30.16
C TYR A 147 17.85 1.14 -30.37
N TYR A 148 16.99 1.71 -31.21
CA TYR A 148 16.89 3.14 -31.46
C TYR A 148 15.45 3.60 -31.21
N ILE A 149 15.28 4.53 -30.27
CA ILE A 149 13.97 5.11 -30.00
C ILE A 149 13.69 6.22 -31.00
N ASP A 150 12.57 6.12 -31.73
CA ASP A 150 12.04 7.22 -32.51
C ASP A 150 11.42 8.27 -31.58
N CYS A 151 11.96 9.49 -31.63
CA CYS A 151 11.51 10.60 -30.78
C CYS A 151 10.39 11.43 -31.41
N GLY A 152 9.76 10.91 -32.46
CA GLY A 152 8.68 11.59 -33.18
C GLY A 152 9.14 12.79 -34.02
N PRO A 153 8.18 13.58 -34.58
CA PRO A 153 8.46 14.59 -35.59
C PRO A 153 9.32 15.77 -35.12
N THR A 154 9.39 16.00 -33.82
CA THR A 154 10.22 17.10 -33.28
C THR A 154 11.70 16.72 -33.13
N GLY A 155 12.02 15.44 -33.12
CA GLY A 155 13.38 14.92 -32.90
C GLY A 155 14.00 15.36 -31.57
N LYS A 156 13.19 15.90 -30.63
CA LYS A 156 13.64 16.43 -29.33
C LYS A 156 12.93 15.73 -28.18
N VAL A 157 13.68 15.40 -27.14
CA VAL A 157 13.17 14.77 -25.92
C VAL A 157 13.54 15.63 -24.71
N VAL A 158 12.60 15.84 -23.79
CA VAL A 158 12.90 16.52 -22.52
C VAL A 158 14.01 15.76 -21.81
N CYS A 159 15.05 16.47 -21.40
CA CYS A 159 16.22 15.84 -20.77
C CYS A 159 15.80 15.11 -19.49
N PRO A 160 15.95 13.79 -19.36
CA PRO A 160 15.53 13.03 -18.19
C PRO A 160 16.39 13.33 -16.97
N THR A 161 17.64 13.79 -17.15
CA THR A 161 18.58 14.10 -16.08
C THR A 161 18.18 15.34 -15.29
N CYS A 162 17.71 16.41 -15.95
CA CYS A 162 17.29 17.66 -15.33
C CYS A 162 15.77 17.91 -15.43
N LYS A 163 15.03 17.02 -16.06
CA LYS A 163 13.58 17.13 -16.27
C LYS A 163 13.15 18.45 -16.95
N GLY A 164 13.99 18.91 -17.86
CA GLY A 164 13.76 20.14 -18.61
C GLY A 164 14.30 21.44 -17.95
N SER A 165 14.75 21.39 -16.70
CA SER A 165 15.22 22.59 -15.97
C SER A 165 16.60 23.11 -16.44
N ALA A 166 17.34 22.34 -17.22
CA ALA A 166 18.71 22.63 -17.63
C ALA A 166 19.75 22.68 -16.50
N VAL A 167 19.33 22.57 -15.26
CA VAL A 167 20.20 22.62 -14.07
C VAL A 167 19.96 21.42 -13.15
N ILE A 168 20.99 21.03 -12.41
CA ILE A 168 20.91 20.03 -11.34
C ILE A 168 21.17 20.74 -10.02
N VAL A 169 20.27 20.57 -9.07
CA VAL A 169 20.42 21.11 -7.72
C VAL A 169 21.01 20.06 -6.81
N LYS A 170 22.15 20.33 -6.22
CA LYS A 170 22.77 19.51 -5.18
C LYS A 170 22.71 20.22 -3.84
N LYS A 171 22.20 19.57 -2.82
CA LYS A 171 22.23 20.07 -1.44
C LYS A 171 23.54 19.65 -0.78
N ASN A 172 24.24 20.62 -0.17
CA ASN A 172 25.40 20.38 0.68
C ASN A 172 25.21 21.08 2.02
N TYR A 173 26.22 20.98 2.90
CA TYR A 173 26.18 21.58 4.24
C TYR A 173 25.98 23.12 4.22
N PHE A 174 26.38 23.78 3.15
CA PHE A 174 26.31 25.25 3.00
C PHE A 174 25.06 25.72 2.22
N GLY A 175 24.17 24.79 1.80
CA GLY A 175 22.95 25.12 1.08
C GLY A 175 22.82 24.40 -0.26
N GLU A 176 22.08 25.02 -1.18
CA GLU A 176 21.81 24.47 -2.51
C GLU A 176 22.83 24.99 -3.51
N VAL A 177 23.47 24.09 -4.25
CA VAL A 177 24.39 24.39 -5.33
C VAL A 177 23.76 24.01 -6.65
N TYR A 178 23.66 24.96 -7.55
CA TYR A 178 23.11 24.80 -8.90
C TYR A 178 24.25 24.53 -9.88
N LYS A 179 24.18 23.42 -10.61
CA LYS A 179 25.12 23.06 -11.67
C LYS A 179 24.39 22.90 -12.99
N THR A 180 25.02 23.33 -14.08
CA THR A 180 24.52 23.04 -15.43
C THR A 180 24.35 21.54 -15.63
N CYS A 181 23.26 21.14 -16.27
CA CYS A 181 23.03 19.72 -16.55
C CYS A 181 24.08 19.20 -17.53
N PRO A 182 24.85 18.16 -17.18
CA PRO A 182 25.93 17.67 -18.03
C PRO A 182 25.41 16.92 -19.29
N ALA A 183 24.13 16.53 -19.29
CA ALA A 183 23.55 15.77 -20.42
C ALA A 183 23.01 16.71 -21.53
N CYS A 184 22.41 17.85 -21.19
CA CYS A 184 21.76 18.75 -22.16
C CYS A 184 22.39 20.12 -22.26
N HIS A 185 23.45 20.43 -21.52
CA HIS A 185 24.24 21.66 -21.59
C HIS A 185 23.41 22.97 -21.64
N LYS A 186 22.44 23.18 -20.78
CA LYS A 186 21.56 24.35 -20.70
C LYS A 186 20.32 24.32 -21.60
N LEU A 187 20.14 23.29 -22.47
CA LEU A 187 19.02 23.29 -23.39
C LEU A 187 17.70 22.80 -22.77
N GLY A 188 17.78 21.98 -21.71
CA GLY A 188 16.61 21.34 -21.09
C GLY A 188 16.05 20.16 -21.90
N TYR A 189 16.50 19.97 -23.13
CA TYR A 189 16.12 18.85 -24.00
C TYR A 189 17.37 18.25 -24.68
N LEU A 190 17.22 17.04 -25.18
CA LEU A 190 18.24 16.33 -25.96
C LEU A 190 17.75 16.13 -27.39
N SER A 191 18.69 16.05 -28.35
CA SER A 191 18.40 15.49 -29.66
C SER A 191 18.03 14.01 -29.53
N CYS A 192 17.31 13.43 -30.52
CA CYS A 192 16.97 12.02 -30.46
C CYS A 192 18.23 11.13 -30.44
N ASP A 193 19.27 11.52 -31.15
CA ASP A 193 20.55 10.82 -31.14
C ASP A 193 21.22 10.86 -29.76
N ASP A 194 21.27 12.02 -29.13
CA ASP A 194 21.89 12.16 -27.81
C ASP A 194 21.08 11.45 -26.75
N TYR A 195 19.74 11.45 -26.88
CA TYR A 195 18.86 10.66 -26.01
C TYR A 195 19.13 9.16 -26.14
N ASN A 196 19.24 8.65 -27.37
CA ASN A 196 19.60 7.26 -27.62
C ASN A 196 21.02 6.93 -27.10
N LYS A 197 22.00 7.83 -27.29
CA LYS A 197 23.36 7.66 -26.73
C LYS A 197 23.33 7.67 -25.20
N LEU A 198 22.51 8.53 -24.57
CA LEU A 198 22.34 8.59 -23.11
C LEU A 198 21.80 7.26 -22.57
N LEU A 199 20.74 6.72 -23.19
CA LEU A 199 20.16 5.42 -22.81
C LEU A 199 21.14 4.27 -22.91
N LYS A 200 22.02 4.31 -23.92
CA LYS A 200 23.08 3.32 -24.14
C LYS A 200 24.34 3.55 -23.28
N GLY A 201 24.33 4.56 -22.40
CA GLY A 201 25.51 4.94 -21.62
C GLY A 201 26.70 5.45 -22.45
N LYS A 202 26.48 5.80 -23.73
CA LYS A 202 27.50 6.25 -24.69
C LYS A 202 27.60 7.78 -24.82
N LEU A 203 26.72 8.51 -24.13
CA LEU A 203 26.79 9.98 -24.10
C LEU A 203 27.93 10.42 -23.17
N THR A 204 28.92 11.13 -23.74
CA THR A 204 29.98 11.74 -22.93
C THR A 204 29.42 12.90 -22.14
N LEU A 205 29.32 12.72 -20.83
CA LEU A 205 28.89 13.77 -19.89
C LEU A 205 30.13 14.61 -19.56
N GLU A 206 30.24 15.81 -20.11
CA GLU A 206 31.32 16.73 -19.72
C GLU A 206 31.05 17.20 -18.27
N ALA A 207 31.96 16.84 -17.40
CA ALA A 207 31.95 17.31 -16.00
C ALA A 207 32.55 18.73 -15.98
N ASN A 208 31.71 19.76 -15.91
CA ASN A 208 32.09 21.12 -15.54
C ASN A 208 31.97 21.33 -14.03
#